data_5ebc67402de861a53c983e3920b7e7c8
#
_entry.id   5ebc67402de861a53c983e3920b7e7c8
#
_cell.length_a   1.000
_cell.length_b   1.000
_cell.length_c   1.000
_cell.angle_alpha   90.00
_cell.angle_beta   90.00
_cell.angle_gamma   90.00
#
_symmetry.space_group_name_H-M   'P 1'
#
loop_
_entity.id
_entity.type
_entity.pdbx_description
1 polymer ?
#
loop_
_entity_poly.entity_id
_entity_poly.type
_entity_poly.pdbx_seq_one_letter_code
_entity_poly.pdbx_strand_id
1 'polypeptide(L)'
;SAVQAILNADILIFGPGSLYTSVIPNLLVTGIRDAVIKSEAVKIYICNVMTQPGETDGYGAFEHVQALIQQAGTQFLDYVIVNDQRVTAAQLAQYNEKGSMPVTPDIKKIERLGIQVIPTRLISNKDLVRHNPQKLAQVIISLVYRLRLFGKGIQSVSYTHLRAHET
;
A
#
# COMPACT_ATOMS: atom_id res chain seq x y z
N SER A 1 1.65 10.73 20.91
CA SER A 1 2.42 11.09 19.71
C SER A 1 2.25 10.05 18.62
N ALA A 2 2.58 10.38 17.36
CA ALA A 2 2.53 9.43 16.24
C ALA A 2 3.39 8.18 16.49
N VAL A 3 4.57 8.35 17.07
CA VAL A 3 5.47 7.26 17.44
C VAL A 3 4.78 6.27 18.40
N GLN A 4 4.11 6.76 19.43
CA GLN A 4 3.38 5.89 20.36
C GLN A 4 2.23 5.16 19.70
N ALA A 5 1.49 5.82 18.80
CA ALA A 5 0.43 5.17 18.05
C ALA A 5 0.96 4.03 17.17
N ILE A 6 2.10 4.23 16.50
CA ILE A 6 2.75 3.22 15.67
C ILE A 6 3.23 2.02 16.51
N LEU A 7 3.86 2.27 17.66
CA LEU A 7 4.38 1.21 18.54
C LEU A 7 3.25 0.39 19.19
N ASN A 8 2.10 1.00 19.43
CA ASN A 8 0.94 0.34 20.06
C ASN A 8 -0.08 -0.21 19.06
N ALA A 9 0.14 -0.03 17.76
CA ALA A 9 -0.76 -0.53 16.74
C ALA A 9 -0.66 -2.05 16.58
N ASP A 10 -1.77 -2.70 16.28
CA ASP A 10 -1.79 -4.10 15.84
C ASP A 10 -1.55 -4.22 14.33
N ILE A 11 -1.95 -3.20 13.57
CA ILE A 11 -1.80 -3.14 12.12
C ILE A 11 -1.37 -1.73 11.70
N LEU A 12 -0.40 -1.68 10.80
CA LEU A 12 0.03 -0.47 10.11
C LEU A 12 -0.29 -0.60 8.62
N ILE A 13 -1.02 0.37 8.10
CA ILE A 13 -1.41 0.40 6.68
C ILE A 13 -0.71 1.57 6.00
N PHE A 14 0.00 1.27 4.91
CA PHE A 14 0.70 2.23 4.06
C PHE A 14 -0.09 2.41 2.77
N GLY A 15 -0.64 3.60 2.55
CA GLY A 15 -1.48 3.92 1.40
C GLY A 15 -2.97 3.62 1.62
N PRO A 16 -3.78 3.66 0.55
CA PRO A 16 -3.39 4.05 -0.81
C PRO A 16 -3.01 5.54 -0.89
N GLY A 17 -2.14 5.85 -1.82
CA GLY A 17 -1.70 7.22 -2.05
C GLY A 17 -0.44 7.27 -2.92
N SER A 18 -0.11 8.47 -3.37
CA SER A 18 1.09 8.73 -4.15
C SER A 18 2.34 8.23 -3.42
N LEU A 19 3.14 7.42 -4.12
CA LEU A 19 4.32 6.78 -3.50
C LEU A 19 5.27 7.81 -2.90
N TYR A 20 5.68 8.79 -3.70
CA TYR A 20 6.70 9.77 -3.33
C TYR A 20 6.18 11.00 -2.61
N THR A 21 4.89 11.32 -2.73
CA THR A 21 4.31 12.51 -2.11
C THR A 21 3.39 12.24 -0.92
N SER A 22 2.93 11.00 -0.74
CA SER A 22 2.01 10.66 0.35
C SER A 22 2.50 9.53 1.24
N VAL A 23 3.14 8.49 0.71
CA VAL A 23 3.54 7.31 1.48
C VAL A 23 4.97 7.44 1.99
N ILE A 24 5.95 7.60 1.11
CA ILE A 24 7.38 7.71 1.46
C ILE A 24 7.69 8.87 2.41
N PRO A 25 7.08 10.06 2.30
CA PRO A 25 7.40 11.17 3.19
C PRO A 25 7.26 10.84 4.68
N ASN A 26 6.36 9.94 5.04
CA ASN A 26 6.22 9.49 6.43
C ASN A 26 7.45 8.70 6.92
N LEU A 27 8.12 7.98 6.03
CA LEU A 27 9.35 7.24 6.35
C LEU A 27 10.61 8.11 6.34
N LEU A 28 10.52 9.35 5.84
CA LEU A 28 11.62 10.31 5.91
C LEU A 28 11.82 10.85 7.34
N VAL A 29 10.78 10.83 8.16
CA VAL A 29 10.88 11.23 9.56
C VAL A 29 11.50 10.09 10.36
N THR A 30 12.74 10.28 10.80
CA THR A 30 13.56 9.23 11.46
C THR A 30 12.83 8.55 12.61
N GLY A 31 12.20 9.30 13.51
CA GLY A 31 11.46 8.72 14.64
C GLY A 31 10.26 7.87 14.21
N ILE A 32 9.58 8.23 13.12
CA ILE A 32 8.47 7.45 12.57
C ILE A 32 9.00 6.20 11.88
N ARG A 33 10.03 6.31 11.04
CA ARG A 33 10.67 5.17 10.41
C ARG A 33 11.14 4.14 11.42
N ASP A 34 11.85 4.57 12.45
CA ASP A 34 12.37 3.70 13.50
C ASP A 34 11.23 3.01 14.28
N ALA A 35 10.15 3.74 14.57
CA ALA A 35 8.97 3.18 15.21
C ALA A 35 8.29 2.12 14.33
N VAL A 36 8.17 2.37 13.03
CA VAL A 36 7.62 1.39 12.05
C VAL A 36 8.45 0.11 12.03
N ILE A 37 9.79 0.24 11.98
CA ILE A 37 10.68 -0.93 11.96
C ILE A 37 10.61 -1.71 13.27
N LYS A 38 10.54 -1.03 14.41
CA LYS A 38 10.49 -1.65 15.75
C LYS A 38 9.11 -2.22 16.09
N SER A 39 8.05 -1.71 15.47
CA SER A 39 6.68 -2.13 15.78
C SER A 39 6.48 -3.61 15.45
N GLU A 40 5.81 -4.33 16.34
CA GLU A 40 5.36 -5.71 16.12
C GLU A 40 4.05 -5.80 15.32
N ALA A 41 3.48 -4.65 14.93
CA ALA A 41 2.29 -4.58 14.10
C ALA A 41 2.45 -5.31 12.77
N VAL A 42 1.37 -5.86 12.27
CA VAL A 42 1.30 -6.37 10.89
C VAL A 42 1.32 -5.18 9.94
N LYS A 43 2.23 -5.17 8.98
CA LYS A 43 2.48 -4.07 8.06
C LYS A 43 1.97 -4.41 6.67
N ILE A 44 0.99 -3.63 6.21
CA ILE A 44 0.28 -3.85 4.95
C ILE A 44 0.50 -2.63 4.05
N TYR A 45 1.00 -2.86 2.84
CA TYR A 45 1.08 -1.82 1.80
C TYR A 45 -0.04 -2.01 0.78
N ILE A 46 -0.70 -0.92 0.41
CA ILE A 46 -1.72 -0.88 -0.64
C ILE A 46 -1.10 -0.20 -1.84
N CYS A 47 -0.79 -1.00 -2.88
CA CYS A 47 -0.16 -0.50 -4.08
C CYS A 47 -1.14 0.26 -4.96
N ASN A 48 -0.68 1.32 -5.61
CA ASN A 48 -1.47 2.08 -6.58
C ASN A 48 -1.89 1.21 -7.76
N VAL A 49 -3.06 1.49 -8.30
CA VAL A 49 -3.61 0.80 -9.49
C VAL A 49 -2.98 1.33 -10.78
N MET A 50 -2.68 2.64 -10.82
CA MET A 50 -2.11 3.34 -11.97
C MET A 50 -0.80 4.01 -11.59
N THR A 51 0.13 4.09 -12.53
CA THR A 51 1.33 4.91 -12.39
C THR A 51 1.00 6.39 -12.39
N GLN A 52 1.86 7.18 -11.79
CA GLN A 52 1.77 8.64 -11.78
C GLN A 52 2.87 9.22 -12.67
N PRO A 53 2.50 9.95 -13.74
CA PRO A 53 3.47 10.55 -14.64
C PRO A 53 4.45 11.48 -13.91
N GLY A 54 5.74 11.33 -14.22
CA GLY A 54 6.80 12.09 -13.58
C GLY A 54 7.27 11.56 -12.22
N GLU A 55 6.55 10.57 -11.63
CA GLU A 55 6.91 9.99 -10.34
C GLU A 55 7.21 8.49 -10.44
N THR A 56 6.28 7.72 -10.97
CA THR A 56 6.36 6.25 -11.00
C THR A 56 6.25 5.70 -12.43
N ASP A 57 6.76 6.42 -13.40
CA ASP A 57 6.77 5.98 -14.80
C ASP A 57 7.47 4.63 -14.95
N GLY A 58 6.79 3.67 -15.56
CA GLY A 58 7.31 2.33 -15.75
C GLY A 58 7.36 1.45 -14.49
N TYR A 59 6.87 1.92 -13.35
CA TYR A 59 6.85 1.13 -12.13
C TYR A 59 5.75 0.06 -12.18
N GLY A 60 6.14 -1.18 -11.84
CA GLY A 60 5.21 -2.20 -11.37
C GLY A 60 5.06 -2.15 -9.85
N ALA A 61 4.29 -3.06 -9.29
CA ALA A 61 4.14 -3.16 -7.85
C ALA A 61 5.46 -3.50 -7.14
N PHE A 62 6.34 -4.24 -7.81
CA PHE A 62 7.67 -4.57 -7.28
C PHE A 62 8.53 -3.32 -7.08
N GLU A 63 8.57 -2.40 -8.05
CA GLU A 63 9.32 -1.14 -7.93
C GLU A 63 8.76 -0.24 -6.84
N HIS A 64 7.42 -0.22 -6.66
CA HIS A 64 6.79 0.49 -5.54
C HIS A 64 7.26 -0.08 -4.18
N VAL A 65 7.25 -1.40 -4.04
CA VAL A 65 7.71 -2.08 -2.82
C VAL A 65 9.20 -1.85 -2.58
N GLN A 66 10.01 -1.94 -3.62
CA GLN A 66 11.45 -1.66 -3.51
C GLN A 66 11.74 -0.24 -3.02
N ALA A 67 11.01 0.76 -3.52
CA ALA A 67 11.17 2.14 -3.09
C ALA A 67 10.88 2.31 -1.58
N LEU A 68 9.85 1.63 -1.07
CA LEU A 68 9.54 1.63 0.37
C LEU A 68 10.62 0.94 1.21
N ILE A 69 11.08 -0.22 0.79
CA ILE A 69 12.15 -0.96 1.47
C ILE A 69 13.44 -0.15 1.48
N GLN A 70 13.78 0.48 0.37
CA GLN A 70 14.97 1.30 0.23
C GLN A 70 14.91 2.52 1.17
N GLN A 71 13.75 3.16 1.26
CA GLN A 71 13.56 4.30 2.17
C GLN A 71 13.60 3.89 3.64
N ALA A 72 13.05 2.73 3.99
CA ALA A 72 13.11 2.20 5.35
C ALA A 72 14.50 1.69 5.73
N GLY A 73 15.32 1.29 4.74
CA GLY A 73 16.64 0.70 4.94
C GLY A 73 16.60 -0.82 5.24
N THR A 74 15.43 -1.42 5.31
CA THR A 74 15.21 -2.85 5.53
C THR A 74 13.84 -3.27 5.02
N GLN A 75 13.69 -4.58 4.71
CA GLN A 75 12.38 -5.15 4.42
C GLN A 75 11.54 -5.18 5.71
N PHE A 76 10.36 -4.54 5.70
CA PHE A 76 9.49 -4.36 6.86
C PHE A 76 8.03 -4.74 6.58
N LEU A 77 7.65 -5.02 5.34
CA LEU A 77 6.28 -5.31 4.96
C LEU A 77 5.93 -6.78 5.15
N ASP A 78 4.76 -7.06 5.69
CA ASP A 78 4.22 -8.41 5.80
C ASP A 78 3.31 -8.75 4.61
N TYR A 79 2.49 -7.78 4.17
CA TYR A 79 1.52 -7.94 3.09
C TYR A 79 1.57 -6.78 2.10
N VAL A 80 1.32 -7.09 0.84
CA VAL A 80 1.07 -6.09 -0.22
C VAL A 80 -0.24 -6.44 -0.91
N ILE A 81 -1.15 -5.47 -0.95
CA ILE A 81 -2.40 -5.59 -1.71
C ILE A 81 -2.15 -4.98 -3.08
N VAL A 82 -2.38 -5.76 -4.13
CA VAL A 82 -2.20 -5.34 -5.53
C VAL A 82 -3.48 -5.51 -6.32
N ASN A 83 -3.67 -4.68 -7.33
CA ASN A 83 -4.78 -4.86 -8.25
C ASN A 83 -4.42 -5.90 -9.32
N ASP A 84 -5.24 -6.92 -9.47
CA ASP A 84 -5.14 -7.93 -10.52
C ASP A 84 -6.24 -7.80 -11.60
N GLN A 85 -7.12 -6.81 -11.46
CA GLN A 85 -8.16 -6.53 -12.43
C GLN A 85 -7.58 -5.84 -13.67
N ARG A 86 -7.89 -6.37 -14.84
CA ARG A 86 -7.50 -5.74 -16.11
C ARG A 86 -8.26 -4.44 -16.32
N VAL A 87 -7.55 -3.41 -16.76
CA VAL A 87 -8.13 -2.14 -17.22
C VAL A 87 -8.70 -2.35 -18.60
N THR A 88 -9.93 -1.87 -18.84
CA THR A 88 -10.56 -1.96 -20.17
C THR A 88 -9.85 -1.06 -21.18
N ALA A 89 -9.98 -1.38 -22.49
CA ALA A 89 -9.40 -0.56 -23.56
C ALA A 89 -9.87 0.90 -23.52
N ALA A 90 -11.14 1.13 -23.18
CA ALA A 90 -11.69 2.49 -23.04
C ALA A 90 -11.09 3.26 -21.86
N GLN A 91 -10.94 2.60 -20.72
CA GLN A 91 -10.26 3.17 -19.56
C GLN A 91 -8.78 3.46 -19.86
N LEU A 92 -8.10 2.53 -20.55
CA LEU A 92 -6.70 2.67 -20.91
C LEU A 92 -6.48 3.91 -21.80
N ALA A 93 -7.36 4.13 -22.79
CA ALA A 93 -7.27 5.29 -23.69
C ALA A 93 -7.28 6.61 -22.93
N GLN A 94 -8.20 6.77 -21.95
CA GLN A 94 -8.28 7.98 -21.12
C GLN A 94 -7.02 8.26 -20.30
N TYR A 95 -6.32 7.22 -19.87
CA TYR A 95 -5.12 7.36 -19.02
C TYR A 95 -3.85 7.49 -19.85
N ASN A 96 -3.77 6.84 -21.03
CA ASN A 96 -2.63 6.96 -21.93
C ASN A 96 -2.43 8.40 -22.43
N GLU A 97 -3.51 9.15 -22.65
CA GLU A 97 -3.44 10.57 -22.99
C GLU A 97 -2.74 11.40 -21.89
N LYS A 98 -2.78 10.93 -20.64
CA LYS A 98 -2.16 11.56 -19.48
C LYS A 98 -0.81 10.92 -19.09
N GLY A 99 -0.35 9.93 -19.86
CA GLY A 99 0.89 9.22 -19.57
C GLY A 99 0.83 8.22 -18.42
N SER A 100 -0.36 7.95 -17.86
CA SER A 100 -0.54 6.94 -16.80
C SER A 100 -0.73 5.55 -17.38
N MET A 101 -0.11 4.56 -16.76
CA MET A 101 -0.21 3.15 -17.14
C MET A 101 -0.68 2.30 -15.97
N PRO A 102 -1.36 1.17 -16.20
CA PRO A 102 -1.67 0.22 -15.14
C PRO A 102 -0.40 -0.29 -14.46
N VAL A 103 -0.44 -0.38 -13.15
CA VAL A 103 0.64 -0.97 -12.37
C VAL A 103 0.55 -2.50 -12.48
N THR A 104 1.61 -3.15 -12.96
CA THR A 104 1.67 -4.61 -13.00
C THR A 104 1.75 -5.19 -11.59
N PRO A 105 1.04 -6.28 -11.28
CA PRO A 105 0.98 -6.81 -9.91
C PRO A 105 2.28 -7.46 -9.41
N ASP A 106 3.16 -7.92 -10.28
CA ASP A 106 4.50 -8.47 -9.99
C ASP A 106 4.54 -9.49 -8.82
N ILE A 107 3.50 -10.28 -8.67
CA ILE A 107 3.24 -11.13 -7.49
C ILE A 107 4.47 -11.97 -7.10
N LYS A 108 5.02 -12.74 -8.04
CA LYS A 108 6.16 -13.62 -7.76
C LYS A 108 7.43 -12.87 -7.37
N LYS A 109 7.67 -11.69 -7.96
CA LYS A 109 8.83 -10.85 -7.61
C LYS A 109 8.74 -10.37 -6.17
N ILE A 110 7.55 -9.95 -5.74
CA ILE A 110 7.30 -9.48 -4.37
C ILE A 110 7.37 -10.64 -3.38
N GLU A 111 6.79 -11.79 -3.70
CA GLU A 111 6.83 -12.99 -2.84
C GLU A 111 8.26 -13.48 -2.57
N ARG A 112 9.18 -13.32 -3.52
CA ARG A 112 10.61 -13.64 -3.34
C ARG A 112 11.29 -12.76 -2.28
N LEU A 113 10.72 -11.63 -1.93
CA LEU A 113 11.19 -10.78 -0.82
C LEU A 113 10.68 -11.25 0.55
N GLY A 114 9.92 -12.33 0.63
CA GLY A 114 9.30 -12.84 1.84
C GLY A 114 7.99 -12.12 2.22
N ILE A 115 7.38 -11.40 1.28
CA ILE A 115 6.14 -10.64 1.47
C ILE A 115 4.98 -11.45 0.89
N GLN A 116 3.87 -11.54 1.61
CA GLN A 116 2.65 -12.14 1.08
C GLN A 116 1.90 -11.13 0.22
N VAL A 117 1.54 -11.51 -1.00
CA VAL A 117 0.79 -10.67 -1.93
C VAL A 117 -0.68 -11.08 -1.91
N ILE A 118 -1.56 -10.08 -1.81
CA ILE A 118 -3.01 -10.24 -1.89
C ILE A 118 -3.51 -9.60 -3.19
N PRO A 119 -3.68 -10.38 -4.26
CA PRO A 119 -4.24 -9.89 -5.50
C PRO A 119 -5.74 -9.68 -5.31
N THR A 120 -6.24 -8.54 -5.75
CA THR A 120 -7.63 -8.15 -5.55
C THR A 120 -8.13 -7.28 -6.68
N ARG A 121 -9.39 -7.44 -7.05
CA ARG A 121 -10.05 -6.58 -8.03
C ARG A 121 -10.42 -5.25 -7.37
N LEU A 122 -9.55 -4.27 -7.47
CA LEU A 122 -9.67 -2.98 -6.77
C LEU A 122 -10.25 -1.85 -7.61
N ILE A 123 -10.41 -2.03 -8.91
CA ILE A 123 -10.85 -0.96 -9.80
C ILE A 123 -12.35 -0.69 -9.61
N SER A 124 -12.71 0.59 -9.48
CA SER A 124 -14.09 1.04 -9.52
C SER A 124 -14.62 0.97 -10.97
N ASN A 125 -15.88 0.58 -11.14
CA ASN A 125 -16.56 0.58 -12.45
C ASN A 125 -16.96 1.99 -12.92
N LYS A 126 -16.61 3.05 -12.19
CA LYS A 126 -16.83 4.44 -12.57
C LYS A 126 -15.72 4.92 -13.50
N ASP A 127 -15.96 6.02 -14.19
CA ASP A 127 -15.13 6.55 -15.29
C ASP A 127 -13.63 6.74 -14.99
N LEU A 128 -13.23 6.73 -13.73
CA LEU A 128 -11.83 6.87 -13.30
C LEU A 128 -11.32 5.57 -12.67
N VAL A 129 -10.15 5.09 -13.11
CA VAL A 129 -9.46 3.94 -12.53
C VAL A 129 -8.87 4.33 -11.18
N ARG A 130 -9.64 4.12 -10.13
CA ARG A 130 -9.25 4.36 -8.74
C ARG A 130 -9.57 3.14 -7.90
N HIS A 131 -8.94 3.04 -6.74
CA HIS A 131 -9.33 2.04 -5.76
C HIS A 131 -10.82 2.16 -5.42
N ASN A 132 -11.52 1.03 -5.43
CA ASN A 132 -12.86 0.96 -4.87
C ASN A 132 -12.75 0.91 -3.33
N PRO A 133 -13.18 1.95 -2.60
CA PRO A 133 -13.00 2.02 -1.15
C PRO A 133 -13.68 0.89 -0.40
N GLN A 134 -14.86 0.47 -0.87
CA GLN A 134 -15.62 -0.61 -0.22
C GLN A 134 -14.93 -1.96 -0.40
N LYS A 135 -14.45 -2.26 -1.61
CA LYS A 135 -13.69 -3.49 -1.87
C LYS A 135 -12.40 -3.53 -1.07
N LEU A 136 -11.67 -2.42 -1.03
CA LEU A 136 -10.44 -2.30 -0.26
C LEU A 136 -10.69 -2.50 1.23
N ALA A 137 -11.72 -1.87 1.79
CA ALA A 137 -12.11 -2.05 3.17
C ALA A 137 -12.47 -3.52 3.48
N GLN A 138 -13.21 -4.19 2.61
CA GLN A 138 -13.56 -5.61 2.75
C GLN A 138 -12.32 -6.50 2.78
N VAL A 139 -11.34 -6.25 1.92
CA VAL A 139 -10.09 -7.02 1.88
C VAL A 139 -9.30 -6.85 3.17
N ILE A 140 -9.17 -5.61 3.64
CA ILE A 140 -8.47 -5.30 4.89
C ILE A 140 -9.19 -5.97 6.08
N ILE A 141 -10.51 -5.84 6.18
CA ILE A 141 -11.30 -6.46 7.26
C ILE A 141 -11.17 -7.98 7.22
N SER A 142 -11.23 -8.60 6.04
CA SER A 142 -11.07 -10.04 5.88
C SER A 142 -9.68 -10.51 6.29
N LEU A 143 -8.65 -9.74 5.99
CA LEU A 143 -7.28 -10.02 6.41
C LEU A 143 -7.12 -9.92 7.93
N VAL A 144 -7.65 -8.85 8.53
CA VAL A 144 -7.66 -8.65 9.99
C VAL A 144 -8.37 -9.81 10.68
N TYR A 145 -9.51 -10.23 10.16
CA TYR A 145 -10.29 -11.34 10.72
C TYR A 145 -9.49 -12.66 10.67
N ARG A 146 -8.85 -12.96 9.55
CA ARG A 146 -7.96 -14.13 9.42
C ARG A 146 -6.79 -14.09 10.40
N LEU A 147 -6.15 -12.95 10.54
CA LEU A 147 -5.04 -12.78 11.49
C LEU A 147 -5.48 -12.97 12.95
N ARG A 148 -6.70 -12.57 13.30
CA ARG A 148 -7.29 -12.84 14.63
C ARG A 148 -7.53 -14.32 14.88
N LEU A 149 -8.01 -15.05 13.87
CA LEU A 149 -8.36 -16.46 14.02
C LEU A 149 -7.15 -17.40 14.03
N PHE A 150 -6.12 -17.09 13.23
CA PHE A 150 -5.02 -18.02 12.93
C PHE A 150 -3.64 -17.52 13.35
N GLY A 151 -3.54 -16.32 13.90
CA GLY A 151 -2.27 -15.68 14.20
C GLY A 151 -2.25 -14.95 15.53
N LYS A 152 -1.41 -13.95 15.62
CA LYS A 152 -1.23 -13.08 16.77
C LYS A 152 -2.56 -12.43 17.15
N GLY A 153 -2.95 -12.50 18.41
CA GLY A 153 -4.18 -11.89 18.91
C GLY A 153 -4.18 -10.38 18.68
N ILE A 154 -4.84 -9.93 17.62
CA ILE A 154 -5.02 -8.51 17.32
C ILE A 154 -6.07 -7.95 18.27
N GLN A 155 -5.69 -7.01 19.12
CA GLN A 155 -6.59 -6.39 20.10
C GLN A 155 -7.30 -5.16 19.55
N SER A 156 -6.69 -4.41 18.63
CA SER A 156 -7.28 -3.21 18.02
C SER A 156 -6.75 -2.97 16.61
N VAL A 157 -7.54 -2.27 15.80
CA VAL A 157 -7.12 -1.72 14.49
C VAL A 157 -7.05 -0.21 14.63
N SER A 158 -5.87 0.35 14.51
CA SER A 158 -5.68 1.80 14.54
C SER A 158 -5.50 2.34 13.13
N TYR A 159 -6.40 3.21 12.72
CA TYR A 159 -6.28 4.01 11.50
C TYR A 159 -5.52 5.29 11.82
N THR A 160 -4.28 5.38 11.41
CA THR A 160 -3.53 6.62 11.49
C THR A 160 -3.50 7.26 10.12
N HIS A 161 -4.40 8.19 9.88
CA HIS A 161 -4.33 9.10 8.73
C HIS A 161 -3.36 10.22 9.11
N LEU A 162 -2.11 10.04 8.82
CA LEU A 162 -1.15 11.13 8.84
C LEU A 162 -1.43 11.99 7.60
N ARG A 163 -2.38 12.92 7.71
CA ARG A 163 -2.41 14.07 6.79
C ARG A 163 -1.13 14.85 7.05
N ALA A 164 -0.30 15.01 6.03
CA ALA A 164 0.65 16.10 6.01
C ALA A 164 -0.17 17.38 6.21
N HIS A 165 0.04 18.06 7.33
CA HIS A 165 -0.51 19.40 7.49
C HIS A 165 0.18 20.27 6.44
N GLU A 166 -0.59 20.71 5.46
CA GLU A 166 -0.25 21.86 4.65
C GLU A 166 -0.12 23.06 5.60
N THR A 167 1.09 23.48 5.80
CA THR A 167 1.35 24.84 6.26
C THR A 167 1.61 25.71 5.05
#